data_f2279320632a598beaaec7fc234d41ee
#
_entry.id   f2279320632a598beaaec7fc234d41ee
#
_cell.length_a   1.000
_cell.length_b   1.000
_cell.length_c   1.000
_cell.angle_alpha   90.00
_cell.angle_beta   90.00
_cell.angle_gamma   90.00
#
_symmetry.space_group_name_H-M   'P 1'
#
loop_
_entity.id
_entity.type
_entity.pdbx_description
1 polymer ?
#
loop_
_entity_poly.entity_id
_entity_poly.type
_entity_poly.pdbx_seq_one_letter_code
_entity_poly.pdbx_strand_id
1 'polypeptide(L)'
;MEIVRRPQLKSTAIDRGVPTLPLYRSAPSLEVRLEDFELYAIDRLRVLTGISDGLSRGKRPEEMEKLVAELWKANMRHPQASEVMNKDIISHFVLRLVYCRTYGLCALSLDYCCFHFLAYRVRILAHREDLRKWFLSMETALFRYRFRLQTAEAQRAVLAEFQLPYKAVTTSEFEVIKDKLTLVARSINQTLPTADAIFYKVPFQEVPELVAGRRVFLSDGYAYVAMNQVVSLVATQFRSLLSKALTLTNRKWMSTIREQEKDRLTPIVEALSTSYVGPDYSVGREFGEVSLKDIDNVAKSSFPLCMRHLFDKLREDHHLKHWGRMQLGLFLKGVGLKLDDALAFWKAEFSQKVGAERFDKEYAYSIRHNYGKEGKRVDYTPYSCQKIISLTPSVGDHHGCPYRHFSEENLRAALCKMGVNSGGVEDVMDKVRHKHYQLACTLTFEAIHGCPNDAGINHPNQYFSDSQKILKSKVKCLRISFLVTSVIDLEFPPISTVHSLHP
;
A
#
# COMPACT_ATOMS: atom_id res chain seq x y z
N MET A 1 2.33 20.50 -48.07
CA MET A 1 2.55 19.52 -46.99
C MET A 1 1.33 18.60 -46.97
N GLU A 2 1.44 17.49 -47.65
CA GLU A 2 0.36 16.48 -47.71
C GLU A 2 0.35 15.69 -46.41
N ILE A 3 -0.78 15.70 -45.73
CA ILE A 3 -1.03 14.86 -44.56
C ILE A 3 -1.33 13.47 -45.08
N VAL A 4 -0.33 12.58 -45.04
CA VAL A 4 -0.50 11.15 -45.31
C VAL A 4 -1.34 10.56 -44.18
N ARG A 5 -2.62 10.37 -44.44
CA ARG A 5 -3.51 9.58 -43.60
C ARG A 5 -3.06 8.12 -43.65
N ARG A 6 -2.42 7.63 -42.57
CA ARG A 6 -2.17 6.20 -42.42
C ARG A 6 -3.50 5.45 -42.28
N PRO A 7 -3.64 4.26 -42.91
CA PRO A 7 -4.87 3.49 -42.85
C PRO A 7 -5.13 3.08 -41.40
N GLN A 8 -6.33 3.38 -40.91
CA GLN A 8 -6.86 2.77 -39.69
C GLN A 8 -6.90 1.25 -39.90
N LEU A 9 -6.01 0.54 -39.23
CA LEU A 9 -6.17 -0.90 -39.08
C LEU A 9 -7.49 -1.12 -38.34
N LYS A 10 -8.45 -1.71 -39.06
CA LYS A 10 -9.69 -2.18 -38.48
C LYS A 10 -9.34 -3.08 -37.30
N SER A 11 -9.65 -2.64 -36.10
CA SER A 11 -9.76 -3.46 -34.92
C SER A 11 -10.61 -4.66 -35.33
N THR A 12 -10.05 -5.85 -35.36
CA THR A 12 -10.84 -7.08 -35.32
C THR A 12 -11.49 -7.08 -33.95
N ALA A 13 -12.60 -6.36 -33.86
CA ALA A 13 -13.49 -6.40 -32.74
C ALA A 13 -13.86 -7.86 -32.50
N ILE A 14 -13.45 -8.37 -31.36
CA ILE A 14 -14.06 -9.56 -30.77
C ILE A 14 -15.42 -9.07 -30.29
N ASP A 15 -16.37 -9.14 -31.23
CA ASP A 15 -17.78 -9.00 -30.97
C ASP A 15 -18.26 -10.30 -30.32
N ARG A 16 -18.08 -10.40 -29.02
CA ARG A 16 -18.79 -11.35 -28.16
C ARG A 16 -18.97 -10.66 -26.80
N GLY A 17 -20.21 -10.29 -26.52
CA GLY A 17 -20.68 -9.49 -25.38
C GLY A 17 -20.49 -10.06 -23.99
N VAL A 18 -19.33 -10.67 -23.69
CA VAL A 18 -18.95 -11.09 -22.35
C VAL A 18 -17.62 -10.41 -22.04
N PRO A 19 -17.52 -9.58 -20.98
CA PRO A 19 -16.26 -9.00 -20.58
C PRO A 19 -15.29 -10.10 -20.13
N THR A 20 -14.44 -10.57 -21.04
CA THR A 20 -13.42 -11.58 -20.74
C THR A 20 -12.33 -10.99 -19.87
N LEU A 21 -11.97 -11.71 -18.83
CA LEU A 21 -10.84 -11.37 -17.96
C LEU A 21 -9.53 -11.49 -18.75
N PRO A 22 -8.74 -10.41 -18.96
CA PRO A 22 -7.56 -10.48 -19.80
C PRO A 22 -6.43 -11.28 -19.13
N LEU A 23 -5.73 -12.09 -19.93
CA LEU A 23 -4.57 -12.88 -19.50
C LEU A 23 -3.23 -12.15 -19.70
N TYR A 24 -3.25 -10.94 -20.23
CA TYR A 24 -2.09 -10.05 -20.47
C TYR A 24 -0.91 -10.72 -21.17
N ARG A 25 -1.18 -11.59 -22.17
CA ARG A 25 -0.15 -12.36 -22.89
C ARG A 25 0.72 -11.48 -23.78
N SER A 26 0.09 -10.57 -24.53
CA SER A 26 0.75 -9.65 -25.46
C SER A 26 0.49 -8.20 -25.09
N ALA A 27 1.48 -7.35 -25.29
CA ALA A 27 1.31 -5.91 -25.12
C ALA A 27 0.32 -5.39 -26.18
N PRO A 28 -0.57 -4.46 -25.82
CA PRO A 28 -1.48 -3.86 -26.79
C PRO A 28 -0.71 -2.98 -27.77
N SER A 29 -1.15 -2.96 -29.03
CA SER A 29 -0.66 -2.05 -30.08
C SER A 29 -1.38 -0.70 -30.02
N LEU A 30 -1.58 -0.15 -28.82
CA LEU A 30 -2.32 1.09 -28.59
C LEU A 30 -1.33 2.25 -28.37
N GLU A 31 -1.62 3.38 -28.99
CA GLU A 31 -0.94 4.64 -28.67
C GLU A 31 -1.58 5.25 -27.40
N VAL A 32 -0.76 5.58 -26.43
CA VAL A 32 -1.19 6.12 -25.14
C VAL A 32 -0.45 7.40 -24.85
N ARG A 33 -1.15 8.41 -24.36
CA ARG A 33 -0.51 9.64 -23.88
C ARG A 33 0.31 9.34 -22.63
N LEU A 34 1.37 10.09 -22.41
CA LEU A 34 2.29 9.85 -21.30
C LEU A 34 1.63 10.07 -19.94
N GLU A 35 0.69 11.05 -19.88
CA GLU A 35 -0.11 11.33 -18.69
C GLU A 35 -1.05 10.16 -18.34
N ASP A 36 -1.68 9.56 -19.35
CA ASP A 36 -2.57 8.41 -19.16
C ASP A 36 -1.78 7.15 -18.75
N PHE A 37 -0.57 6.99 -19.29
CA PHE A 37 0.35 5.91 -18.92
C PHE A 37 0.66 5.91 -17.42
N GLU A 38 0.98 7.07 -16.85
CA GLU A 38 1.25 7.22 -15.42
C GLU A 38 -0.02 7.08 -14.57
N LEU A 39 -1.10 7.76 -14.96
CA LEU A 39 -2.38 7.76 -14.24
C LEU A 39 -2.97 6.35 -14.12
N TYR A 40 -3.00 5.59 -15.23
CA TYR A 40 -3.55 4.25 -15.23
C TYR A 40 -2.73 3.28 -14.36
N ALA A 41 -1.41 3.46 -14.34
CA ALA A 41 -0.54 2.68 -13.47
C ALA A 41 -0.79 2.97 -12.00
N ILE A 42 -0.95 4.25 -11.62
CA ILE A 42 -1.25 4.67 -10.25
C ILE A 42 -2.61 4.11 -9.81
N ASP A 43 -3.61 4.18 -10.65
CA ASP A 43 -4.95 3.66 -10.34
C ASP A 43 -4.93 2.14 -10.09
N ARG A 44 -4.20 1.38 -10.91
CA ARG A 44 -4.03 -0.06 -10.68
C ARG A 44 -3.21 -0.32 -9.41
N LEU A 45 -2.18 0.48 -9.16
CA LEU A 45 -1.34 0.33 -7.97
C LEU A 45 -2.15 0.56 -6.68
N ARG A 46 -3.11 1.50 -6.68
CA ARG A 46 -4.08 1.68 -5.57
C ARG A 46 -4.89 0.42 -5.29
N VAL A 47 -5.36 -0.26 -6.35
CA VAL A 47 -6.08 -1.52 -6.20
C VAL A 47 -5.18 -2.60 -5.59
N LEU A 48 -3.95 -2.77 -6.10
CA LEU A 48 -3.01 -3.78 -5.60
C LEU A 48 -2.58 -3.52 -4.16
N THR A 49 -2.35 -2.26 -3.79
CA THR A 49 -2.03 -1.87 -2.41
C THR A 49 -3.21 -2.13 -1.48
N GLY A 50 -4.45 -1.79 -1.89
CA GLY A 50 -5.64 -2.10 -1.09
C GLY A 50 -5.86 -3.59 -0.88
N ILE A 51 -5.53 -4.44 -1.86
CA ILE A 51 -5.52 -5.90 -1.71
C ILE A 51 -4.45 -6.33 -0.70
N SER A 52 -3.23 -5.81 -0.83
CA SER A 52 -2.13 -6.10 0.08
C SER A 52 -2.50 -5.77 1.54
N ASP A 53 -3.08 -4.59 1.75
CA ASP A 53 -3.53 -4.13 3.07
C ASP A 53 -4.65 -5.02 3.62
N GLY A 54 -5.63 -5.39 2.80
CA GLY A 54 -6.70 -6.31 3.20
C GLY A 54 -6.20 -7.69 3.62
N LEU A 55 -5.22 -8.24 2.87
CA LEU A 55 -4.61 -9.54 3.17
C LEU A 55 -3.75 -9.47 4.44
N SER A 56 -2.99 -8.40 4.65
CA SER A 56 -2.16 -8.21 5.84
C SER A 56 -2.99 -8.08 7.13
N ARG A 57 -4.23 -7.61 7.01
CA ARG A 57 -5.21 -7.53 8.12
C ARG A 57 -5.98 -8.83 8.34
N GLY A 58 -5.70 -9.87 7.58
CA GLY A 58 -6.38 -11.16 7.72
C GLY A 58 -7.87 -11.13 7.39
N LYS A 59 -8.32 -10.24 6.50
CA LYS A 59 -9.73 -10.18 6.08
C LYS A 59 -10.18 -11.51 5.50
N ARG A 60 -11.41 -11.91 5.81
CA ARG A 60 -12.01 -13.15 5.29
C ARG A 60 -12.17 -13.09 3.77
N PRO A 61 -12.20 -14.23 3.08
CA PRO A 61 -12.33 -14.28 1.62
C PRO A 61 -13.51 -13.47 1.07
N GLU A 62 -14.66 -13.52 1.72
CA GLU A 62 -15.89 -12.80 1.33
C GLU A 62 -15.74 -11.28 1.48
N GLU A 63 -15.08 -10.82 2.56
CA GLU A 63 -14.77 -9.42 2.79
C GLU A 63 -13.77 -8.90 1.76
N MET A 64 -12.81 -9.76 1.38
CA MET A 64 -11.83 -9.45 0.34
C MET A 64 -12.48 -9.33 -1.04
N GLU A 65 -13.45 -10.17 -1.37
CA GLU A 65 -14.19 -10.08 -2.65
C GLU A 65 -14.95 -8.76 -2.77
N LYS A 66 -15.64 -8.34 -1.71
CA LYS A 66 -16.32 -7.04 -1.63
C LYS A 66 -15.32 -5.88 -1.77
N LEU A 67 -14.23 -5.92 -0.99
CA LEU A 67 -13.18 -4.90 -1.03
C LEU A 67 -12.57 -4.76 -2.44
N VAL A 68 -12.24 -5.88 -3.09
CA VAL A 68 -11.66 -5.85 -4.44
C VAL A 68 -12.65 -5.30 -5.46
N ALA A 69 -13.93 -5.66 -5.37
CA ALA A 69 -14.96 -5.12 -6.25
C ALA A 69 -15.12 -3.60 -6.09
N GLU A 70 -15.12 -3.10 -4.85
CA GLU A 70 -15.19 -1.67 -4.55
C GLU A 70 -13.94 -0.91 -5.04
N LEU A 71 -12.73 -1.40 -4.74
CA LEU A 71 -11.48 -0.82 -5.21
C LEU A 71 -11.40 -0.79 -6.73
N TRP A 72 -11.81 -1.86 -7.39
CA TRP A 72 -11.85 -1.93 -8.85
C TRP A 72 -12.81 -0.91 -9.43
N LYS A 73 -14.03 -0.86 -8.91
CA LYS A 73 -15.06 0.10 -9.32
C LYS A 73 -14.63 1.55 -9.07
N ALA A 74 -13.92 1.84 -7.98
CA ALA A 74 -13.48 3.19 -7.64
C ALA A 74 -12.34 3.69 -8.56
N ASN A 75 -11.32 2.84 -8.82
CA ASN A 75 -10.08 3.27 -9.45
C ASN A 75 -10.00 2.94 -10.95
N MET A 76 -10.64 1.85 -11.41
CA MET A 76 -10.54 1.39 -12.80
C MET A 76 -11.67 1.89 -13.72
N ARG A 77 -12.42 2.91 -13.29
CA ARG A 77 -13.43 3.56 -14.14
C ARG A 77 -12.78 4.33 -15.28
N HIS A 78 -13.49 4.39 -16.39
CA HIS A 78 -13.23 5.30 -17.50
C HIS A 78 -14.57 5.88 -17.99
N PRO A 79 -14.64 7.15 -18.44
CA PRO A 79 -15.87 7.76 -18.96
C PRO A 79 -16.47 6.97 -20.11
N GLN A 80 -15.64 6.41 -20.97
CA GLN A 80 -16.05 5.55 -22.09
C GLN A 80 -15.91 4.08 -21.67
N ALA A 81 -16.99 3.32 -21.75
CA ALA A 81 -17.01 1.91 -21.34
C ALA A 81 -16.03 1.04 -22.17
N SER A 82 -15.84 1.36 -23.45
CA SER A 82 -14.86 0.71 -24.34
C SER A 82 -13.41 0.84 -23.85
N GLU A 83 -13.07 1.96 -23.18
CA GLU A 83 -11.73 2.25 -22.73
C GLU A 83 -11.38 1.61 -21.38
N VAL A 84 -12.35 1.08 -20.64
CA VAL A 84 -12.11 0.40 -19.37
C VAL A 84 -11.18 -0.81 -19.55
N MET A 85 -11.38 -1.58 -20.61
CA MET A 85 -10.52 -2.72 -20.94
C MET A 85 -9.11 -2.26 -21.35
N ASN A 86 -9.01 -1.19 -22.13
CA ASN A 86 -7.73 -0.62 -22.52
C ASN A 86 -6.96 -0.10 -21.29
N LYS A 87 -7.62 0.61 -20.38
CA LYS A 87 -7.06 1.05 -19.11
C LYS A 87 -6.53 -0.13 -18.28
N ASP A 88 -7.30 -1.22 -18.19
CA ASP A 88 -6.91 -2.44 -17.48
C ASP A 88 -5.62 -3.04 -18.08
N ILE A 89 -5.60 -3.24 -19.41
CA ILE A 89 -4.45 -3.82 -20.09
C ILE A 89 -3.22 -2.92 -19.98
N ILE A 90 -3.36 -1.64 -20.30
CA ILE A 90 -2.25 -0.67 -20.27
C ILE A 90 -1.65 -0.59 -18.88
N SER A 91 -2.47 -0.39 -17.83
CA SER A 91 -2.00 -0.29 -16.44
C SER A 91 -1.21 -1.52 -16.00
N HIS A 92 -1.64 -2.72 -16.40
CA HIS A 92 -0.91 -3.96 -16.11
C HIS A 92 0.48 -3.96 -16.77
N PHE A 93 0.56 -3.60 -18.06
CA PHE A 93 1.84 -3.60 -18.79
C PHE A 93 2.81 -2.53 -18.28
N VAL A 94 2.28 -1.36 -17.88
CA VAL A 94 3.11 -0.33 -17.24
C VAL A 94 3.71 -0.83 -15.94
N LEU A 95 2.90 -1.43 -15.06
CA LEU A 95 3.41 -1.97 -13.79
C LEU A 95 4.36 -3.16 -14.01
N ARG A 96 4.21 -3.93 -15.10
CA ARG A 96 5.22 -4.94 -15.48
C ARG A 96 6.58 -4.30 -15.75
N LEU A 97 6.65 -3.14 -16.41
CA LEU A 97 7.90 -2.41 -16.61
C LEU A 97 8.48 -1.91 -15.28
N VAL A 98 7.64 -1.47 -14.36
CA VAL A 98 8.07 -0.98 -13.03
C VAL A 98 8.66 -2.11 -12.19
N TYR A 99 8.00 -3.26 -12.15
CA TYR A 99 8.32 -4.37 -11.24
C TYR A 99 9.11 -5.53 -11.87
N CYS A 100 9.41 -5.49 -13.18
CA CYS A 100 10.23 -6.51 -13.82
C CYS A 100 11.73 -6.42 -13.46
N ARG A 101 12.17 -5.29 -12.93
CA ARG A 101 13.58 -4.94 -12.77
C ARG A 101 14.25 -5.82 -11.71
N THR A 102 15.04 -6.77 -12.17
CA THR A 102 16.12 -7.37 -11.40
C THR A 102 17.41 -6.84 -12.01
N TYR A 103 18.29 -6.20 -11.24
CA TYR A 103 19.62 -5.91 -11.78
C TYR A 103 20.33 -7.24 -11.95
N GLY A 104 20.52 -7.66 -13.21
CA GLY A 104 21.51 -8.65 -13.54
C GLY A 104 22.86 -8.17 -13.03
N LEU A 105 23.65 -9.09 -12.52
CA LEU A 105 25.09 -8.92 -12.26
C LEU A 105 25.82 -8.71 -13.60
N CYS A 106 25.41 -7.74 -14.39
CA CYS A 106 26.04 -7.46 -15.68
C CYS A 106 27.09 -6.37 -15.51
N ALA A 107 28.34 -6.85 -15.59
CA ALA A 107 29.49 -6.13 -16.07
C ALA A 107 29.62 -4.65 -15.68
N LEU A 108 29.95 -4.40 -14.44
CA LEU A 108 30.85 -3.30 -14.12
C LEU A 108 32.15 -3.94 -13.66
N SER A 109 33.20 -3.58 -14.37
CA SER A 109 34.59 -4.00 -14.14
C SER A 109 34.91 -4.14 -12.66
N LEU A 110 35.57 -5.21 -12.32
CA LEU A 110 36.03 -5.62 -10.99
C LEU A 110 37.05 -4.66 -10.34
N ASP A 111 37.16 -3.45 -10.84
CA ASP A 111 38.17 -2.49 -10.41
C ASP A 111 37.58 -1.51 -9.38
N TYR A 112 37.36 -1.91 -8.19
CA TYR A 112 37.37 -1.19 -6.92
C TYR A 112 36.49 -1.91 -5.91
N CYS A 113 37.11 -2.81 -5.18
CA CYS A 113 36.50 -3.62 -4.14
C CYS A 113 36.35 -2.81 -2.84
N CYS A 114 35.24 -2.10 -2.65
CA CYS A 114 34.82 -1.64 -1.34
C CYS A 114 33.67 -2.53 -0.83
N PHE A 115 33.90 -3.28 0.24
CA PHE A 115 32.93 -4.15 0.91
C PHE A 115 31.61 -3.44 1.23
N HIS A 116 31.63 -2.15 1.54
CA HIS A 116 30.46 -1.32 1.73
C HIS A 116 29.60 -1.14 0.48
N PHE A 117 30.21 -1.06 -0.69
CA PHE A 117 29.50 -0.89 -1.95
C PHE A 117 28.80 -2.19 -2.37
N LEU A 118 29.41 -3.33 -2.07
CA LEU A 118 28.82 -4.65 -2.31
C LEU A 118 27.59 -4.89 -1.42
N ALA A 119 27.71 -4.58 -0.14
CA ALA A 119 26.59 -4.70 0.82
C ALA A 119 25.40 -3.78 0.46
N TYR A 120 25.67 -2.56 0.00
CA TYR A 120 24.64 -1.62 -0.48
C TYR A 120 23.94 -2.16 -1.74
N ARG A 121 24.72 -2.70 -2.71
CA ARG A 121 24.17 -3.32 -3.93
C ARG A 121 23.33 -4.55 -3.63
N VAL A 122 23.79 -5.45 -2.76
CA VAL A 122 23.02 -6.63 -2.32
C VAL A 122 21.71 -6.23 -1.68
N ARG A 123 21.69 -5.15 -0.88
CA ARG A 123 20.47 -4.63 -0.23
C ARG A 123 19.46 -4.07 -1.24
N ILE A 124 19.93 -3.34 -2.27
CA ILE A 124 19.04 -2.84 -3.34
C ILE A 124 18.48 -4.00 -4.16
N LEU A 125 19.29 -5.02 -4.45
CA LEU A 125 18.87 -6.21 -5.19
C LEU A 125 17.79 -6.98 -4.42
N ALA A 126 17.98 -7.20 -3.12
CA ALA A 126 17.02 -7.86 -2.26
C ALA A 126 15.67 -7.09 -2.21
N HIS A 127 15.71 -5.79 -2.02
CA HIS A 127 14.50 -4.96 -2.00
C HIS A 127 13.72 -5.00 -3.32
N ARG A 128 14.38 -5.01 -4.46
CA ARG A 128 13.72 -5.08 -5.78
C ARG A 128 13.13 -6.45 -6.07
N GLU A 129 13.78 -7.52 -5.62
CA GLU A 129 13.23 -8.86 -5.72
C GLU A 129 11.96 -9.01 -4.84
N ASP A 130 11.95 -8.40 -3.67
CA ASP A 130 10.77 -8.37 -2.81
C ASP A 130 9.60 -7.59 -3.45
N LEU A 131 9.88 -6.47 -4.10
CA LEU A 131 8.87 -5.72 -4.86
C LEU A 131 8.33 -6.53 -6.04
N ARG A 132 9.18 -7.27 -6.74
CA ARG A 132 8.77 -8.17 -7.82
C ARG A 132 7.87 -9.29 -7.31
N LYS A 133 8.25 -9.92 -6.19
CA LYS A 133 7.45 -10.96 -5.53
C LYS A 133 6.11 -10.42 -5.05
N TRP A 134 6.11 -9.22 -4.48
CA TRP A 134 4.90 -8.52 -4.06
C TRP A 134 3.95 -8.29 -5.25
N PHE A 135 4.44 -7.71 -6.34
CA PHE A 135 3.63 -7.47 -7.54
C PHE A 135 3.04 -8.76 -8.10
N LEU A 136 3.87 -9.79 -8.23
CA LEU A 136 3.44 -11.11 -8.70
C LEU A 136 2.34 -11.71 -7.79
N SER A 137 2.47 -11.54 -6.48
CA SER A 137 1.48 -12.02 -5.51
C SER A 137 0.17 -11.23 -5.60
N MET A 138 0.25 -9.90 -5.65
CA MET A 138 -0.93 -9.03 -5.68
C MET A 138 -1.71 -9.13 -7.00
N GLU A 139 -1.02 -9.19 -8.14
CA GLU A 139 -1.67 -9.44 -9.44
C GLU A 139 -2.36 -10.80 -9.49
N THR A 140 -1.73 -11.83 -8.92
CA THR A 140 -2.34 -13.16 -8.83
C THR A 140 -3.57 -13.15 -7.92
N ALA A 141 -3.53 -12.42 -6.81
CA ALA A 141 -4.68 -12.25 -5.92
C ALA A 141 -5.81 -11.48 -6.62
N LEU A 142 -5.51 -10.36 -7.29
CA LEU A 142 -6.47 -9.59 -8.08
C LEU A 142 -7.13 -10.47 -9.15
N PHE A 143 -6.35 -11.23 -9.91
CA PHE A 143 -6.84 -12.16 -10.89
C PHE A 143 -7.78 -13.20 -10.26
N ARG A 144 -7.40 -13.81 -9.14
CA ARG A 144 -8.20 -14.80 -8.40
C ARG A 144 -9.57 -14.25 -8.01
N TYR A 145 -9.62 -13.03 -7.42
CA TYR A 145 -10.89 -12.41 -7.02
C TYR A 145 -11.74 -12.04 -8.24
N ARG A 146 -11.15 -11.45 -9.27
CA ARG A 146 -11.89 -11.12 -10.50
C ARG A 146 -12.44 -12.34 -11.21
N PHE A 147 -11.71 -13.45 -11.24
CA PHE A 147 -12.16 -14.70 -11.83
C PHE A 147 -13.39 -15.27 -11.09
N ARG A 148 -13.40 -15.19 -9.75
CA ARG A 148 -14.57 -15.64 -8.97
C ARG A 148 -15.83 -14.83 -9.23
N LEU A 149 -15.69 -13.55 -9.53
CA LEU A 149 -16.81 -12.66 -9.84
C LEU A 149 -17.37 -12.85 -11.26
N GLN A 150 -16.71 -13.67 -12.12
CA GLN A 150 -17.19 -13.95 -13.47
C GLN A 150 -18.34 -14.95 -13.46
N THR A 151 -19.18 -14.87 -14.51
CA THR A 151 -20.20 -15.89 -14.77
C THR A 151 -19.57 -17.25 -15.07
N ALA A 152 -20.29 -18.35 -14.88
CA ALA A 152 -19.80 -19.70 -15.18
C ALA A 152 -19.35 -19.85 -16.64
N GLU A 153 -20.01 -19.17 -17.56
CA GLU A 153 -19.64 -19.17 -18.99
C GLU A 153 -18.31 -18.44 -19.23
N ALA A 154 -18.14 -17.27 -18.63
CA ALA A 154 -16.89 -16.51 -18.73
C ALA A 154 -15.72 -17.27 -18.06
N GLN A 155 -15.95 -17.95 -16.94
CA GLN A 155 -14.96 -18.81 -16.31
C GLN A 155 -14.55 -19.97 -17.23
N ARG A 156 -15.50 -20.63 -17.92
CA ARG A 156 -15.20 -21.69 -18.91
C ARG A 156 -14.41 -21.14 -20.12
N ALA A 157 -14.75 -19.95 -20.60
CA ALA A 157 -14.02 -19.30 -21.69
C ALA A 157 -12.56 -19.03 -21.31
N VAL A 158 -12.30 -18.53 -20.10
CA VAL A 158 -10.94 -18.35 -19.58
C VAL A 158 -10.20 -19.68 -19.45
N LEU A 159 -10.85 -20.74 -18.97
CA LEU A 159 -10.26 -22.09 -18.90
C LEU A 159 -9.85 -22.61 -20.28
N ALA A 160 -10.73 -22.45 -21.29
CA ALA A 160 -10.45 -22.84 -22.65
C ALA A 160 -9.24 -22.07 -23.23
N GLU A 161 -9.11 -20.78 -22.91
CA GLU A 161 -7.98 -19.95 -23.34
C GLU A 161 -6.64 -20.40 -22.74
N PHE A 162 -6.65 -20.96 -21.52
CA PHE A 162 -5.44 -21.56 -20.92
C PHE A 162 -5.03 -22.86 -21.59
N GLN A 163 -5.89 -23.49 -22.41
CA GLN A 163 -5.65 -24.78 -23.06
C GLN A 163 -5.18 -25.85 -22.05
N LEU A 164 -5.81 -25.87 -20.88
CA LEU A 164 -5.43 -26.80 -19.82
C LEU A 164 -5.82 -28.24 -20.23
N PRO A 165 -4.90 -29.22 -20.09
CA PRO A 165 -5.13 -30.59 -20.54
C PRO A 165 -6.05 -31.39 -19.59
N TYR A 166 -6.91 -30.69 -18.84
CA TYR A 166 -7.74 -31.34 -17.82
C TYR A 166 -8.99 -31.94 -18.44
N LYS A 167 -9.22 -33.22 -18.15
CA LYS A 167 -10.43 -33.91 -18.60
C LYS A 167 -11.55 -33.73 -17.57
N ALA A 168 -12.72 -33.36 -18.04
CA ALA A 168 -13.90 -33.40 -17.19
C ALA A 168 -14.18 -34.85 -16.80
N VAL A 169 -14.54 -35.08 -15.54
CA VAL A 169 -14.90 -36.40 -15.01
C VAL A 169 -16.22 -36.82 -15.68
N THR A 170 -16.27 -38.04 -16.20
CA THR A 170 -17.49 -38.58 -16.78
C THR A 170 -18.54 -38.93 -15.72
N THR A 171 -19.82 -38.96 -16.08
CA THR A 171 -20.89 -39.29 -15.14
C THR A 171 -20.70 -40.67 -14.50
N SER A 172 -20.21 -41.65 -15.26
CA SER A 172 -19.90 -42.99 -14.73
C SER A 172 -18.76 -42.98 -13.74
N GLU A 173 -17.68 -42.24 -13.98
CA GLU A 173 -16.55 -42.08 -13.06
C GLU A 173 -16.98 -41.32 -11.79
N PHE A 174 -17.82 -40.30 -11.95
CA PHE A 174 -18.35 -39.51 -10.83
C PHE A 174 -19.14 -40.36 -9.84
N GLU A 175 -20.03 -41.23 -10.32
CA GLU A 175 -20.83 -42.10 -9.45
C GLU A 175 -19.97 -43.07 -8.65
N VAL A 176 -18.85 -43.57 -9.20
CA VAL A 176 -17.90 -44.43 -8.49
C VAL A 176 -17.17 -43.71 -7.35
N ILE A 177 -16.87 -42.41 -7.51
CA ILE A 177 -16.08 -41.65 -6.53
C ILE A 177 -16.93 -40.74 -5.65
N LYS A 178 -18.22 -40.63 -5.89
CA LYS A 178 -19.17 -39.72 -5.23
C LYS A 178 -19.12 -39.78 -3.70
N ASP A 179 -19.09 -40.99 -3.13
CA ASP A 179 -19.01 -41.16 -1.68
C ASP A 179 -17.72 -40.59 -1.10
N LYS A 180 -16.59 -40.79 -1.80
CA LYS A 180 -15.29 -40.26 -1.41
C LYS A 180 -15.23 -38.74 -1.52
N LEU A 181 -15.81 -38.16 -2.58
CA LEU A 181 -15.99 -36.71 -2.74
C LEU A 181 -16.88 -36.13 -1.64
N THR A 182 -17.94 -36.86 -1.25
CA THR A 182 -18.83 -36.45 -0.15
C THR A 182 -18.08 -36.38 1.17
N LEU A 183 -17.23 -37.34 1.47
CA LEU A 183 -16.38 -37.34 2.66
C LEU A 183 -15.43 -36.14 2.71
N VAL A 184 -14.78 -35.82 1.58
CA VAL A 184 -13.91 -34.64 1.48
C VAL A 184 -14.72 -33.35 1.65
N ALA A 185 -15.87 -33.20 1.00
CA ALA A 185 -16.72 -32.04 1.14
C ALA A 185 -17.17 -31.81 2.58
N ARG A 186 -17.59 -32.86 3.28
CA ARG A 186 -17.95 -32.81 4.70
C ARG A 186 -16.77 -32.38 5.60
N SER A 187 -15.55 -32.86 5.32
CA SER A 187 -14.36 -32.53 6.11
C SER A 187 -14.01 -31.03 6.06
N ILE A 188 -14.46 -30.32 5.03
CA ILE A 188 -14.21 -28.88 4.84
C ILE A 188 -15.49 -28.03 5.05
N ASN A 189 -16.54 -28.61 5.69
CA ASN A 189 -17.83 -27.97 5.92
C ASN A 189 -18.49 -27.39 4.62
N GLN A 190 -18.32 -28.08 3.49
CA GLN A 190 -18.95 -27.74 2.24
C GLN A 190 -19.94 -28.83 1.85
N THR A 191 -21.07 -28.44 1.27
CA THR A 191 -21.99 -29.38 0.62
C THR A 191 -21.41 -29.76 -0.74
N LEU A 192 -21.55 -31.02 -1.13
CA LEU A 192 -21.26 -31.40 -2.52
C LEU A 192 -22.11 -30.52 -3.44
N PRO A 193 -21.49 -29.92 -4.47
CA PRO A 193 -22.29 -29.30 -5.51
C PRO A 193 -23.29 -30.31 -6.09
N THR A 194 -24.47 -29.86 -6.46
CA THR A 194 -25.56 -30.66 -7.08
C THR A 194 -25.06 -31.56 -8.22
N ALA A 195 -25.87 -32.53 -8.63
CA ALA A 195 -25.57 -33.56 -9.65
C ALA A 195 -24.97 -33.05 -10.96
N ASP A 196 -25.14 -31.75 -11.26
CA ASP A 196 -24.58 -31.07 -12.45
C ASP A 196 -23.18 -30.49 -12.24
N ALA A 197 -22.54 -30.76 -11.08
CA ALA A 197 -21.22 -30.21 -10.79
C ALA A 197 -20.14 -30.89 -11.64
N ILE A 198 -19.47 -30.10 -12.44
CA ILE A 198 -18.35 -30.55 -13.25
C ILE A 198 -17.11 -30.64 -12.36
N PHE A 199 -16.52 -31.82 -12.31
CA PHE A 199 -15.20 -32.07 -11.72
C PHE A 199 -14.16 -32.27 -12.82
N TYR A 200 -12.94 -31.86 -12.52
CA TYR A 200 -11.80 -32.02 -13.41
C TYR A 200 -10.76 -32.96 -12.77
N LYS A 201 -10.23 -33.85 -13.57
CA LYS A 201 -9.12 -34.73 -13.22
C LYS A 201 -7.81 -34.04 -13.51
N VAL A 202 -7.10 -33.66 -12.49
CA VAL A 202 -5.90 -32.81 -12.55
C VAL A 202 -4.73 -33.52 -11.89
N PRO A 203 -3.51 -33.54 -12.48
CA PRO A 203 -2.33 -34.05 -11.80
C PRO A 203 -2.16 -33.37 -10.43
N PHE A 204 -1.97 -34.14 -9.35
CA PHE A 204 -1.93 -33.59 -7.98
C PHE A 204 -0.83 -32.53 -7.78
N GLN A 205 0.25 -32.63 -8.56
CA GLN A 205 1.39 -31.71 -8.56
C GLN A 205 1.01 -30.27 -8.98
N GLU A 206 -0.08 -30.11 -9.73
CA GLU A 206 -0.54 -28.82 -10.20
C GLU A 206 -1.46 -28.09 -9.21
N VAL A 207 -1.88 -28.79 -8.16
CA VAL A 207 -2.80 -28.26 -7.12
C VAL A 207 -2.26 -28.42 -5.68
N PRO A 208 -1.00 -28.07 -5.41
CA PRO A 208 -0.37 -28.32 -4.11
C PRO A 208 -1.12 -27.66 -2.95
N GLU A 209 -1.72 -26.49 -3.16
CA GLU A 209 -2.50 -25.79 -2.14
C GLU A 209 -3.79 -26.54 -1.77
N LEU A 210 -4.44 -27.16 -2.75
CA LEU A 210 -5.67 -27.95 -2.51
C LEU A 210 -5.34 -29.26 -1.84
N VAL A 211 -4.23 -29.88 -2.22
CA VAL A 211 -3.74 -31.13 -1.62
C VAL A 211 -3.30 -30.91 -0.17
N ALA A 212 -2.47 -29.90 0.08
CA ALA A 212 -2.03 -29.54 1.43
C ALA A 212 -3.20 -29.17 2.36
N GLY A 213 -4.21 -28.49 1.81
CA GLY A 213 -5.45 -28.14 2.52
C GLY A 213 -6.45 -29.30 2.65
N ARG A 214 -6.16 -30.51 2.15
CA ARG A 214 -7.06 -31.68 2.13
C ARG A 214 -8.43 -31.38 1.53
N ARG A 215 -8.47 -30.52 0.48
CA ARG A 215 -9.70 -30.02 -0.16
C ARG A 215 -10.12 -30.82 -1.40
N VAL A 216 -9.34 -31.79 -1.81
CA VAL A 216 -9.57 -32.60 -3.01
C VAL A 216 -9.38 -34.07 -2.69
N PHE A 217 -10.13 -34.93 -3.39
CA PHE A 217 -9.91 -36.37 -3.38
C PHE A 217 -8.75 -36.70 -4.34
N LEU A 218 -7.85 -37.60 -3.89
CA LEU A 218 -6.71 -38.08 -4.67
C LEU A 218 -6.88 -39.56 -5.03
N SER A 219 -6.69 -39.91 -6.29
CA SER A 219 -6.59 -41.29 -6.77
C SER A 219 -5.67 -41.36 -7.97
N ASP A 220 -4.80 -42.35 -8.00
CA ASP A 220 -3.93 -42.67 -9.15
C ASP A 220 -3.09 -41.52 -9.67
N GLY A 221 -2.60 -40.67 -8.74
CA GLY A 221 -1.79 -39.51 -9.08
C GLY A 221 -2.58 -38.30 -9.57
N TYR A 222 -3.92 -38.34 -9.49
CA TYR A 222 -4.80 -37.24 -9.88
C TYR A 222 -5.61 -36.71 -8.70
N ALA A 223 -5.84 -35.41 -8.72
CA ALA A 223 -6.76 -34.71 -7.83
C ALA A 223 -8.08 -34.46 -8.56
N TYR A 224 -9.18 -34.73 -7.91
CA TYR A 224 -10.53 -34.44 -8.43
C TYR A 224 -10.97 -33.07 -7.93
N VAL A 225 -10.90 -32.07 -8.83
CA VAL A 225 -11.09 -30.64 -8.51
C VAL A 225 -12.47 -30.20 -8.97
N ALA A 226 -13.29 -29.72 -8.06
CA ALA A 226 -14.59 -29.18 -8.39
C ALA A 226 -14.47 -27.81 -9.10
N MET A 227 -15.45 -27.44 -9.91
CA MET A 227 -15.45 -26.18 -10.67
C MET A 227 -15.25 -24.94 -9.80
N ASN A 228 -15.79 -24.91 -8.58
CA ASN A 228 -15.58 -23.82 -7.62
C ASN A 228 -14.13 -23.72 -7.08
N GLN A 229 -13.37 -24.79 -7.18
CA GLN A 229 -11.95 -24.86 -6.78
C GLN A 229 -10.99 -24.62 -7.95
N VAL A 230 -11.49 -24.62 -9.19
CA VAL A 230 -10.70 -24.38 -10.42
C VAL A 230 -9.97 -23.02 -10.38
N VAL A 231 -10.49 -22.07 -9.61
CA VAL A 231 -9.83 -20.79 -9.34
C VAL A 231 -8.35 -20.94 -8.93
N SER A 232 -8.03 -21.94 -8.12
CA SER A 232 -6.66 -22.19 -7.66
C SER A 232 -5.75 -22.61 -8.81
N LEU A 233 -6.24 -23.47 -9.70
CA LEU A 233 -5.53 -23.91 -10.91
C LEU A 233 -5.20 -22.73 -11.82
N VAL A 234 -6.24 -21.97 -12.17
CA VAL A 234 -6.12 -20.84 -13.10
C VAL A 234 -5.20 -19.77 -12.51
N ALA A 235 -5.30 -19.49 -11.20
CA ALA A 235 -4.43 -18.54 -10.52
C ALA A 235 -2.96 -19.01 -10.51
N THR A 236 -2.70 -20.31 -10.35
CA THR A 236 -1.34 -20.87 -10.41
C THR A 236 -0.76 -20.75 -11.82
N GLN A 237 -1.54 -21.04 -12.84
CA GLN A 237 -1.15 -20.88 -14.25
C GLN A 237 -0.91 -19.40 -14.59
N PHE A 238 -1.80 -18.50 -14.17
CA PHE A 238 -1.62 -17.06 -14.35
C PHE A 238 -0.32 -16.58 -13.69
N ARG A 239 -0.04 -17.00 -12.45
CA ARG A 239 1.18 -16.69 -11.73
C ARG A 239 2.43 -17.14 -12.50
N SER A 240 2.41 -18.35 -13.06
CA SER A 240 3.51 -18.90 -13.87
C SER A 240 3.73 -18.07 -15.14
N LEU A 241 2.67 -17.76 -15.87
CA LEU A 241 2.72 -16.91 -17.06
C LEU A 241 3.26 -15.52 -16.75
N LEU A 242 2.77 -14.88 -15.68
CA LEU A 242 3.22 -13.54 -15.26
C LEU A 242 4.69 -13.56 -14.84
N SER A 243 5.14 -14.60 -14.12
CA SER A 243 6.54 -14.75 -13.71
C SER A 243 7.48 -14.84 -14.92
N LYS A 244 7.13 -15.67 -15.91
CA LYS A 244 7.85 -15.77 -17.19
C LYS A 244 7.85 -14.43 -17.94
N ALA A 245 6.70 -13.79 -18.00
CA ALA A 245 6.52 -12.51 -18.66
C ALA A 245 7.34 -11.38 -18.02
N LEU A 246 7.45 -11.33 -16.68
CA LEU A 246 8.32 -10.39 -15.97
C LEU A 246 9.80 -10.60 -16.35
N THR A 247 10.25 -11.83 -16.46
CA THR A 247 11.62 -12.14 -16.87
C THR A 247 11.91 -11.67 -18.31
N LEU A 248 10.99 -11.92 -19.24
CA LEU A 248 11.11 -11.45 -20.62
C LEU A 248 11.06 -9.92 -20.71
N THR A 249 10.16 -9.28 -19.94
CA THR A 249 10.06 -7.82 -19.89
C THR A 249 11.37 -7.20 -19.35
N ASN A 250 11.98 -7.80 -18.32
CA ASN A 250 13.25 -7.34 -17.79
C ASN A 250 14.37 -7.42 -18.83
N ARG A 251 14.45 -8.51 -19.58
CA ARG A 251 15.45 -8.64 -20.67
C ARG A 251 15.28 -7.53 -21.72
N LYS A 252 14.05 -7.30 -22.21
CA LYS A 252 13.77 -6.22 -23.18
C LYS A 252 14.04 -4.83 -22.61
N TRP A 253 13.72 -4.61 -21.32
CA TRP A 253 14.01 -3.36 -20.64
C TRP A 253 15.53 -3.07 -20.65
N MET A 254 16.32 -4.04 -20.24
CA MET A 254 17.78 -3.87 -20.12
C MET A 254 18.48 -3.75 -21.47
N SER A 255 17.99 -4.43 -22.51
CA SER A 255 18.64 -4.44 -23.83
C SER A 255 18.26 -3.27 -24.73
N THR A 256 17.05 -2.76 -24.62
CA THR A 256 16.50 -1.85 -25.63
C THR A 256 15.76 -0.66 -25.03
N ILE A 257 14.72 -0.90 -24.21
CA ILE A 257 13.77 0.16 -23.79
C ILE A 257 14.47 1.23 -22.97
N ARG A 258 15.36 0.85 -22.07
CA ARG A 258 16.05 1.77 -21.16
C ARG A 258 16.84 2.85 -21.90
N GLU A 259 17.54 2.50 -22.97
CA GLU A 259 18.33 3.45 -23.76
C GLU A 259 17.46 4.25 -24.71
N GLN A 260 16.52 3.61 -25.41
CA GLN A 260 15.65 4.27 -26.36
C GLN A 260 14.65 5.25 -25.69
N GLU A 261 14.24 4.94 -24.47
CA GLU A 261 13.22 5.70 -23.73
C GLU A 261 13.79 6.37 -22.47
N LYS A 262 15.10 6.66 -22.45
CA LYS A 262 15.83 7.18 -21.29
C LYS A 262 15.21 8.45 -20.72
N ASP A 263 14.87 9.37 -21.59
CA ASP A 263 14.37 10.70 -21.20
C ASP A 263 12.84 10.75 -21.01
N ARG A 264 12.12 9.78 -21.58
CA ARG A 264 10.66 9.77 -21.61
C ARG A 264 10.03 8.82 -20.61
N LEU A 265 10.32 7.51 -20.70
CA LEU A 265 9.68 6.49 -19.85
C LEU A 265 10.48 6.16 -18.60
N THR A 266 11.80 6.22 -18.66
CA THR A 266 12.65 5.81 -17.54
C THR A 266 12.37 6.62 -16.26
N PRO A 267 12.25 7.97 -16.30
CA PRO A 267 11.93 8.75 -15.11
C PRO A 267 10.58 8.39 -14.50
N ILE A 268 9.55 8.16 -15.33
CA ILE A 268 8.20 7.79 -14.87
C ILE A 268 8.22 6.42 -14.22
N VAL A 269 8.82 5.43 -14.87
CA VAL A 269 8.92 4.06 -14.34
C VAL A 269 9.74 4.02 -13.03
N GLU A 270 10.72 4.91 -12.88
CA GLU A 270 11.47 5.06 -11.61
C GLU A 270 10.62 5.71 -10.52
N ALA A 271 9.91 6.76 -10.83
CA ALA A 271 9.00 7.43 -9.91
C ALA A 271 7.88 6.51 -9.42
N LEU A 272 7.23 5.76 -10.33
CA LEU A 272 6.16 4.82 -10.01
C LEU A 272 6.60 3.72 -9.02
N SER A 273 7.84 3.28 -9.05
CA SER A 273 8.35 2.25 -8.14
C SER A 273 8.39 2.70 -6.67
N THR A 274 8.37 4.01 -6.42
CA THR A 274 8.43 4.64 -5.11
C THR A 274 7.21 5.51 -4.80
N SER A 275 6.20 5.50 -5.71
CA SER A 275 5.00 6.32 -5.56
C SER A 275 4.15 5.86 -4.38
N TYR A 276 3.75 6.83 -3.57
CA TYR A 276 2.74 6.62 -2.54
C TYR A 276 1.35 6.68 -3.17
N VAL A 277 0.54 5.65 -2.97
CA VAL A 277 -0.79 5.50 -3.56
C VAL A 277 -1.92 5.51 -2.52
N GLY A 278 -1.60 5.80 -1.27
CA GLY A 278 -2.57 5.98 -0.19
C GLY A 278 -3.39 7.27 -0.33
N PRO A 279 -4.19 7.62 0.68
CA PRO A 279 -4.94 8.86 0.72
C PRO A 279 -4.05 10.08 0.48
N ASP A 280 -4.58 11.06 -0.25
CA ASP A 280 -3.87 12.31 -0.49
C ASP A 280 -3.93 13.19 0.76
N TYR A 281 -2.77 13.38 1.39
CA TYR A 281 -2.58 14.25 2.55
C TYR A 281 -2.09 15.65 2.19
N SER A 282 -2.06 16.04 0.91
CA SER A 282 -1.64 17.38 0.49
C SER A 282 -2.66 18.46 0.89
N VAL A 283 -3.91 18.07 1.09
CA VAL A 283 -4.98 18.97 1.51
C VAL A 283 -5.46 18.55 2.91
N GLY A 284 -5.19 19.38 3.91
CA GLY A 284 -5.61 19.16 5.30
C GLY A 284 -7.13 19.31 5.47
N ARG A 285 -7.91 18.30 5.05
CA ARG A 285 -9.38 18.40 4.94
C ARG A 285 -10.17 17.95 6.17
N GLU A 286 -9.62 17.11 7.04
CA GLU A 286 -10.45 16.43 8.04
C GLU A 286 -10.41 17.04 9.45
N PHE A 287 -9.36 17.78 9.83
CA PHE A 287 -9.14 18.16 11.23
C PHE A 287 -9.15 19.66 11.51
N GLY A 288 -9.37 20.47 10.50
CA GLY A 288 -9.25 21.93 10.62
C GLY A 288 -7.80 22.40 10.50
N GLU A 289 -7.62 23.68 10.61
CA GLU A 289 -6.33 24.34 10.51
C GLU A 289 -5.56 24.17 11.82
N VAL A 290 -4.29 23.75 11.74
CA VAL A 290 -3.40 23.78 12.90
C VAL A 290 -2.90 25.19 13.09
N SER A 291 -3.23 25.79 14.23
CA SER A 291 -2.75 27.12 14.60
C SER A 291 -1.31 27.08 15.11
N LEU A 292 -0.55 28.13 14.85
CA LEU A 292 0.79 28.31 15.43
C LEU A 292 0.80 28.20 16.96
N LYS A 293 -0.27 28.65 17.63
CA LYS A 293 -0.39 28.61 19.10
C LYS A 293 -0.47 27.18 19.63
N ASP A 294 -1.03 26.26 18.85
CA ASP A 294 -1.29 24.90 19.27
C ASP A 294 -0.20 23.91 18.81
N ILE A 295 0.74 24.36 17.96
CA ILE A 295 1.68 23.48 17.26
C ILE A 295 2.56 22.66 18.22
N ASP A 296 2.99 23.24 19.35
CA ASP A 296 3.80 22.55 20.35
C ASP A 296 3.02 21.46 21.09
N ASN A 297 1.76 21.74 21.43
CA ASN A 297 0.87 20.76 22.06
C ASN A 297 0.54 19.62 21.13
N VAL A 298 0.25 19.95 19.87
CA VAL A 298 -0.05 18.98 18.83
C VAL A 298 1.20 18.15 18.47
N ALA A 299 2.39 18.75 18.48
CA ALA A 299 3.63 18.03 18.26
C ALA A 299 3.90 16.99 19.36
N LYS A 300 3.62 17.33 20.63
CA LYS A 300 3.76 16.40 21.75
C LYS A 300 2.77 15.26 21.74
N SER A 301 1.53 15.52 21.32
CA SER A 301 0.42 14.56 21.42
C SER A 301 0.26 13.67 20.18
N SER A 302 0.60 14.18 18.99
CA SER A 302 0.14 13.57 17.73
C SER A 302 1.19 13.45 16.63
N PHE A 303 2.44 13.93 16.84
CA PHE A 303 3.46 13.73 15.82
C PHE A 303 4.08 12.34 15.92
N PRO A 304 4.27 11.62 14.80
CA PRO A 304 5.07 10.41 14.78
C PRO A 304 6.54 10.72 15.12
N LEU A 305 7.27 9.73 15.64
CA LEU A 305 8.64 9.89 16.12
C LEU A 305 9.56 10.59 15.09
N CYS A 306 9.43 10.30 13.80
CA CYS A 306 10.23 10.94 12.74
C CYS A 306 10.00 12.45 12.61
N MET A 307 8.79 12.93 12.84
CA MET A 307 8.45 14.36 12.79
C MET A 307 8.69 15.04 14.12
N ARG A 308 8.44 14.36 15.22
CA ARG A 308 8.74 14.85 16.55
C ARG A 308 10.23 15.07 16.75
N HIS A 309 11.07 14.13 16.30
CA HIS A 309 12.53 14.29 16.33
C HIS A 309 13.00 15.52 15.55
N LEU A 310 12.49 15.72 14.34
CA LEU A 310 12.81 16.91 13.54
C LEU A 310 12.31 18.21 14.20
N PHE A 311 11.12 18.17 14.79
CA PHE A 311 10.55 19.31 15.48
C PHE A 311 11.35 19.66 16.73
N ASP A 312 11.72 18.67 17.57
CA ASP A 312 12.55 18.85 18.76
C ASP A 312 13.93 19.42 18.35
N LYS A 313 14.56 18.89 17.29
CA LYS A 313 15.84 19.39 16.77
C LYS A 313 15.76 20.81 16.20
N LEU A 314 14.66 21.16 15.57
CA LEU A 314 14.42 22.53 15.11
C LEU A 314 14.35 23.51 16.31
N ARG A 315 13.67 23.12 17.40
CA ARG A 315 13.56 23.91 18.62
C ARG A 315 14.91 24.03 19.39
N GLU A 316 15.74 22.97 19.35
CA GLU A 316 17.06 22.96 20.00
C GLU A 316 18.09 23.78 19.21
N ASP A 317 18.18 23.53 17.89
CA ASP A 317 19.25 24.06 17.05
C ASP A 317 18.86 25.35 16.31
N HIS A 318 17.57 25.71 16.32
CA HIS A 318 16.97 26.81 15.54
C HIS A 318 17.30 26.75 14.06
N HIS A 319 17.59 25.54 13.56
CA HIS A 319 17.93 25.30 12.17
C HIS A 319 17.77 23.81 11.79
N LEU A 320 17.39 23.58 10.56
CA LEU A 320 17.44 22.26 9.92
C LEU A 320 18.13 22.37 8.55
N LYS A 321 18.88 21.34 8.17
CA LYS A 321 19.42 21.24 6.81
C LYS A 321 18.30 20.95 5.79
N HIS A 322 18.61 21.02 4.52
CA HIS A 322 17.64 20.96 3.41
C HIS A 322 16.61 19.82 3.53
N TRP A 323 17.07 18.60 3.68
CA TRP A 323 16.17 17.43 3.75
C TRP A 323 15.29 17.40 4.99
N GLY A 324 15.78 17.87 6.12
CA GLY A 324 14.98 18.03 7.35
C GLY A 324 13.88 19.06 7.17
N ARG A 325 14.19 20.21 6.53
CA ARG A 325 13.18 21.23 6.20
C ARG A 325 12.12 20.71 5.24
N MET A 326 12.53 19.93 4.21
CA MET A 326 11.59 19.33 3.28
C MET A 326 10.66 18.34 3.97
N GLN A 327 11.23 17.40 4.75
CA GLN A 327 10.45 16.38 5.44
C GLN A 327 9.46 16.97 6.43
N LEU A 328 9.91 17.86 7.33
CA LEU A 328 9.05 18.49 8.33
C LEU A 328 8.09 19.52 7.70
N GLY A 329 8.56 20.35 6.77
CA GLY A 329 7.76 21.41 6.16
C GLY A 329 6.59 20.87 5.34
N LEU A 330 6.80 19.82 4.56
CA LEU A 330 5.73 19.17 3.81
C LEU A 330 4.74 18.43 4.73
N PHE A 331 5.23 17.85 5.82
CA PHE A 331 4.37 17.26 6.85
C PHE A 331 3.47 18.32 7.50
N LEU A 332 4.03 19.45 7.94
CA LEU A 332 3.29 20.56 8.54
C LEU A 332 2.24 21.14 7.59
N LYS A 333 2.57 21.29 6.32
CA LYS A 333 1.61 21.64 5.29
C LYS A 333 0.45 20.63 5.22
N GLY A 334 0.76 19.34 5.19
CA GLY A 334 -0.24 18.26 5.11
C GLY A 334 -1.11 18.10 6.35
N VAL A 335 -0.70 18.60 7.52
CA VAL A 335 -1.54 18.68 8.72
C VAL A 335 -2.37 19.96 8.79
N GLY A 336 -2.26 20.85 7.80
CA GLY A 336 -3.12 22.03 7.66
C GLY A 336 -2.50 23.35 8.08
N LEU A 337 -1.16 23.43 8.27
CA LEU A 337 -0.49 24.71 8.50
C LEU A 337 -0.53 25.57 7.24
N LYS A 338 -1.11 26.75 7.31
CA LYS A 338 -1.20 27.71 6.19
C LYS A 338 0.17 28.27 5.82
N LEU A 339 0.31 28.79 4.61
CA LEU A 339 1.57 29.37 4.12
C LEU A 339 2.09 30.51 5.00
N ASP A 340 1.22 31.44 5.38
CA ASP A 340 1.62 32.59 6.18
C ASP A 340 2.09 32.16 7.60
N ASP A 341 1.37 31.23 8.20
CA ASP A 341 1.75 30.62 9.48
C ASP A 341 3.05 29.81 9.36
N ALA A 342 3.24 29.09 8.25
CA ALA A 342 4.48 28.36 8.00
C ALA A 342 5.68 29.33 7.84
N LEU A 343 5.52 30.43 7.10
CA LEU A 343 6.56 31.45 6.98
C LEU A 343 6.88 32.07 8.34
N ALA A 344 5.86 32.39 9.13
CA ALA A 344 6.04 32.94 10.49
C ALA A 344 6.75 31.93 11.41
N PHE A 345 6.33 30.66 11.37
CA PHE A 345 6.95 29.57 12.15
C PHE A 345 8.43 29.41 11.84
N TRP A 346 8.77 29.22 10.56
CA TRP A 346 10.15 29.01 10.14
C TRP A 346 11.03 30.25 10.38
N LYS A 347 10.47 31.46 10.19
CA LYS A 347 11.17 32.72 10.44
C LYS A 347 11.49 32.88 11.93
N ALA A 348 10.53 32.60 12.81
CA ALA A 348 10.73 32.68 14.24
C ALA A 348 11.88 31.78 14.74
N GLU A 349 11.98 30.56 14.22
CA GLU A 349 13.07 29.64 14.58
C GLU A 349 14.39 30.04 13.93
N PHE A 350 14.43 30.21 12.64
CA PHE A 350 15.67 30.45 11.91
C PHE A 350 16.30 31.79 12.22
N SER A 351 15.51 32.82 12.56
CA SER A 351 16.02 34.13 12.91
C SER A 351 16.93 34.11 14.09
N GLN A 352 16.77 33.17 15.02
CA GLN A 352 17.62 33.03 16.20
C GLN A 352 19.04 32.57 15.84
N LYS A 353 19.22 31.86 14.73
CA LYS A 353 20.54 31.37 14.30
C LYS A 353 21.13 32.12 13.13
N VAL A 354 20.32 32.43 12.11
CA VAL A 354 20.83 33.01 10.86
C VAL A 354 20.44 34.47 10.65
N GLY A 355 19.52 35.01 11.47
CA GLY A 355 18.97 36.36 11.33
C GLY A 355 17.78 36.43 10.36
N ALA A 356 16.89 37.41 10.59
CA ALA A 356 15.63 37.54 9.85
C ALA A 356 15.85 37.88 8.36
N GLU A 357 16.80 38.78 8.07
CA GLU A 357 17.08 39.16 6.66
C GLU A 357 17.63 38.01 5.83
N ARG A 358 18.51 37.19 6.43
CA ARG A 358 19.05 36.03 5.73
C ARG A 358 18.01 34.95 5.56
N PHE A 359 17.12 34.78 6.51
CA PHE A 359 15.97 33.89 6.34
C PHE A 359 15.13 34.27 5.13
N ASP A 360 14.77 35.56 5.00
CA ASP A 360 13.93 36.03 3.89
C ASP A 360 14.61 35.83 2.52
N LYS A 361 15.93 36.00 2.44
CA LYS A 361 16.71 35.83 1.20
C LYS A 361 16.94 34.36 0.82
N GLU A 362 17.29 33.49 1.76
CA GLU A 362 17.79 32.15 1.46
C GLU A 362 16.74 31.05 1.68
N TYR A 363 15.78 31.24 2.60
CA TYR A 363 14.91 30.15 3.06
C TYR A 363 13.43 30.37 2.69
N ALA A 364 12.92 31.58 2.72
CA ALA A 364 11.51 31.85 2.49
C ALA A 364 11.03 31.39 1.09
N TYR A 365 11.88 31.50 0.06
CA TYR A 365 11.60 31.00 -1.26
C TYR A 365 11.27 29.49 -1.25
N SER A 366 12.07 28.67 -0.54
CA SER A 366 11.88 27.21 -0.49
C SER A 366 10.54 26.83 0.17
N ILE A 367 10.10 27.62 1.15
CA ILE A 367 8.81 27.41 1.82
C ILE A 367 7.67 27.72 0.86
N ARG A 368 7.69 28.91 0.21
CA ARG A 368 6.68 29.27 -0.81
C ARG A 368 6.64 28.28 -1.98
N HIS A 369 7.80 27.77 -2.39
CA HIS A 369 7.93 26.73 -3.40
C HIS A 369 7.22 25.43 -3.01
N ASN A 370 7.33 24.98 -1.76
CA ASN A 370 6.64 23.78 -1.25
C ASN A 370 5.10 23.93 -1.26
N TYR A 371 4.60 25.17 -1.17
CA TYR A 371 3.17 25.50 -1.26
C TYR A 371 2.72 25.84 -2.69
N GLY A 372 3.56 25.58 -3.70
CA GLY A 372 3.21 25.85 -5.11
C GLY A 372 3.06 27.34 -5.46
N LYS A 373 3.65 28.26 -4.69
CA LYS A 373 3.56 29.70 -4.95
C LYS A 373 4.74 30.26 -5.73
N GLU A 374 5.79 29.45 -5.93
CA GLU A 374 7.02 29.82 -6.62
C GLU A 374 7.43 28.79 -7.67
N GLY A 375 8.30 29.19 -8.60
CA GLY A 375 8.87 28.32 -9.62
C GLY A 375 7.80 27.75 -10.56
N LYS A 376 7.81 26.43 -10.78
CA LYS A 376 6.83 25.72 -11.62
C LYS A 376 5.40 25.69 -11.05
N ARG A 377 5.18 26.23 -9.86
CA ARG A 377 3.90 26.27 -9.13
C ARG A 377 3.28 24.88 -8.91
N VAL A 378 4.13 23.86 -8.75
CA VAL A 378 3.71 22.50 -8.41
C VAL A 378 3.46 22.44 -6.92
N ASP A 379 2.32 21.90 -6.53
CA ASP A 379 1.99 21.66 -5.13
C ASP A 379 2.65 20.38 -4.65
N TYR A 380 3.65 20.48 -3.76
CA TYR A 380 4.43 19.32 -3.29
C TYR A 380 3.67 18.56 -2.21
N THR A 381 3.58 17.24 -2.38
CA THR A 381 2.92 16.35 -1.42
C THR A 381 3.83 15.98 -0.26
N PRO A 382 3.29 15.75 0.96
CA PRO A 382 4.04 15.22 2.09
C PRO A 382 4.71 13.87 1.78
N TYR A 383 5.86 13.62 2.41
CA TYR A 383 6.59 12.37 2.21
C TYR A 383 5.91 11.20 2.90
N SER A 384 5.71 10.11 2.17
CA SER A 384 5.26 8.83 2.73
C SER A 384 6.31 8.17 3.62
N CYS A 385 5.91 7.22 4.49
CA CYS A 385 6.84 6.42 5.29
C CYS A 385 7.87 5.70 4.40
N GLN A 386 7.48 5.16 3.27
CA GLN A 386 8.39 4.50 2.34
C GLN A 386 9.48 5.46 1.84
N LYS A 387 9.11 6.69 1.45
CA LYS A 387 10.06 7.73 1.05
C LYS A 387 11.01 8.08 2.20
N ILE A 388 10.49 8.34 3.39
CA ILE A 388 11.26 8.71 4.58
C ILE A 388 12.21 7.58 5.00
N ILE A 389 11.76 6.32 4.97
CA ILE A 389 12.59 5.14 5.25
C ILE A 389 13.73 5.01 4.23
N SER A 390 13.50 5.35 2.95
CA SER A 390 14.52 5.24 1.90
C SER A 390 15.63 6.30 2.02
N LEU A 391 15.35 7.46 2.64
CA LEU A 391 16.33 8.52 2.83
C LEU A 391 17.38 8.10 3.86
N THR A 392 18.65 8.45 3.59
CA THR A 392 19.79 8.18 4.49
C THR A 392 20.36 9.52 4.93
N PRO A 393 20.26 9.88 6.20
CA PRO A 393 20.85 11.11 6.74
C PRO A 393 22.38 11.04 6.70
N SER A 394 23.01 12.17 6.38
CA SER A 394 24.43 12.38 6.52
C SER A 394 24.77 12.89 7.93
N VAL A 395 26.05 13.00 8.24
CA VAL A 395 26.50 13.55 9.54
C VAL A 395 25.92 14.94 9.76
N GLY A 396 25.25 15.14 10.89
CA GLY A 396 24.57 16.38 11.25
C GLY A 396 23.25 16.63 10.53
N ASP A 397 22.70 15.61 9.85
CA ASP A 397 21.33 15.60 9.35
C ASP A 397 20.41 14.86 10.33
N HIS A 398 19.16 15.32 10.44
CA HIS A 398 18.17 14.75 11.37
C HIS A 398 16.95 14.17 10.66
N HIS A 399 16.94 14.15 9.30
CA HIS A 399 15.86 13.59 8.49
C HIS A 399 15.89 12.06 8.45
N GLY A 400 14.89 11.45 7.81
CA GLY A 400 14.77 10.00 7.70
C GLY A 400 13.92 9.37 8.80
N CYS A 401 13.94 8.05 8.86
CA CYS A 401 13.12 7.28 9.80
C CYS A 401 13.95 6.88 11.03
N PRO A 402 13.61 7.31 12.25
CA PRO A 402 14.35 6.95 13.47
C PRO A 402 14.41 5.44 13.72
N TYR A 403 13.35 4.69 13.42
CA TYR A 403 13.36 3.23 13.56
C TYR A 403 14.41 2.54 12.68
N ARG A 404 14.86 3.20 11.59
CA ARG A 404 15.91 2.69 10.72
C ARG A 404 17.31 3.19 11.10
N HIS A 405 17.42 4.41 11.58
CA HIS A 405 18.72 5.12 11.66
C HIS A 405 19.26 5.32 13.06
N PHE A 406 18.42 5.28 14.09
CA PHE A 406 18.88 5.40 15.48
C PHE A 406 19.60 4.12 15.93
N SER A 407 20.57 4.27 16.83
CA SER A 407 21.08 3.15 17.62
C SER A 407 19.95 2.59 18.50
N GLU A 408 20.07 1.33 18.94
CA GLU A 408 19.06 0.73 19.82
C GLU A 408 18.86 1.55 21.10
N GLU A 409 19.92 2.06 21.70
CA GLU A 409 19.89 2.88 22.92
C GLU A 409 19.11 4.18 22.70
N ASN A 410 19.45 4.91 21.62
CA ASN A 410 18.79 6.18 21.29
C ASN A 410 17.31 5.97 20.94
N LEU A 411 16.98 4.87 20.26
CA LEU A 411 15.60 4.55 19.93
C LEU A 411 14.80 4.22 21.20
N ARG A 412 15.34 3.40 22.10
CA ARG A 412 14.71 3.08 23.39
C ARG A 412 14.45 4.35 24.22
N ALA A 413 15.45 5.21 24.35
CA ALA A 413 15.30 6.48 25.04
C ALA A 413 14.21 7.37 24.42
N ALA A 414 14.15 7.43 23.09
CA ALA A 414 13.13 8.20 22.37
C ALA A 414 11.71 7.63 22.57
N LEU A 415 11.55 6.30 22.54
CA LEU A 415 10.27 5.63 22.80
C LEU A 415 9.80 5.84 24.25
N CYS A 416 10.68 5.72 25.22
CA CYS A 416 10.39 6.02 26.62
C CYS A 416 9.97 7.49 26.81
N LYS A 417 10.66 8.45 26.16
CA LYS A 417 10.29 9.88 26.14
C LYS A 417 8.91 10.13 25.55
N MET A 418 8.45 9.26 24.63
CA MET A 418 7.09 9.30 24.06
C MET A 418 6.04 8.65 24.96
N GLY A 419 6.40 8.01 26.06
CA GLY A 419 5.49 7.37 27.00
C GLY A 419 5.19 5.90 26.71
N VAL A 420 6.00 5.25 25.88
CA VAL A 420 5.87 3.80 25.63
C VAL A 420 6.44 3.06 26.86
N ASN A 421 5.67 2.11 27.40
CA ASN A 421 6.10 1.29 28.53
C ASN A 421 7.19 0.28 28.13
N SER A 422 7.87 -0.32 29.08
CA SER A 422 9.02 -1.22 28.83
C SER A 422 8.64 -2.44 27.96
N GLY A 423 7.48 -3.03 28.16
CA GLY A 423 6.99 -4.14 27.33
C GLY A 423 6.77 -3.72 25.88
N GLY A 424 6.08 -2.60 25.66
CA GLY A 424 5.87 -2.04 24.33
C GLY A 424 7.16 -1.65 23.62
N VAL A 425 8.18 -1.19 24.37
CA VAL A 425 9.50 -0.90 23.81
C VAL A 425 10.15 -2.17 23.24
N GLU A 426 10.08 -3.32 23.96
CA GLU A 426 10.63 -4.58 23.46
C GLU A 426 9.90 -5.08 22.21
N ASP A 427 8.57 -4.99 22.17
CA ASP A 427 7.77 -5.35 21.00
C ASP A 427 8.15 -4.51 19.77
N VAL A 428 8.33 -3.21 19.97
CA VAL A 428 8.80 -2.30 18.92
C VAL A 428 10.21 -2.66 18.46
N MET A 429 11.13 -2.93 19.41
CA MET A 429 12.51 -3.29 19.10
C MET A 429 12.62 -4.62 18.34
N ASP A 430 11.76 -5.59 18.66
CA ASP A 430 11.66 -6.84 17.89
C ASP A 430 11.37 -6.55 16.40
N LYS A 431 10.40 -5.70 16.11
CA LYS A 431 10.07 -5.33 14.73
C LYS A 431 11.20 -4.56 14.04
N VAL A 432 11.90 -3.71 14.77
CA VAL A 432 13.07 -2.96 14.26
C VAL A 432 14.22 -3.89 13.90
N ARG A 433 14.54 -4.89 14.72
CA ARG A 433 15.57 -5.90 14.43
C ARG A 433 15.23 -6.70 13.16
N HIS A 434 13.94 -6.99 12.95
CA HIS A 434 13.44 -7.62 11.72
C HIS A 434 13.24 -6.65 10.55
N LYS A 435 13.61 -5.35 10.70
CA LYS A 435 13.50 -4.29 9.69
C LYS A 435 12.06 -3.96 9.25
N HIS A 436 11.08 -4.26 10.09
CA HIS A 436 9.68 -3.92 9.89
C HIS A 436 9.35 -2.54 10.48
N TYR A 437 9.97 -1.48 9.95
CA TYR A 437 9.93 -0.13 10.53
C TYR A 437 8.53 0.49 10.58
N GLN A 438 7.67 0.20 9.62
CA GLN A 438 6.28 0.67 9.62
C GLN A 438 5.45 -0.04 10.70
N LEU A 439 5.65 -1.34 10.89
CA LEU A 439 5.03 -2.09 11.98
C LEU A 439 5.52 -1.60 13.34
N ALA A 440 6.80 -1.30 13.47
CA ALA A 440 7.36 -0.69 14.69
C ALA A 440 6.68 0.65 15.01
N CYS A 441 6.46 1.51 14.00
CA CYS A 441 5.73 2.76 14.15
C CYS A 441 4.26 2.55 14.52
N THR A 442 3.60 1.53 13.95
CA THR A 442 2.22 1.16 14.29
C THR A 442 2.10 0.70 15.74
N LEU A 443 2.98 -0.19 16.21
CA LEU A 443 3.02 -0.62 17.61
C LEU A 443 3.29 0.56 18.57
N THR A 444 4.16 1.49 18.18
CA THR A 444 4.38 2.72 18.96
C THR A 444 3.11 3.55 19.07
N PHE A 445 2.38 3.70 17.97
CA PHE A 445 1.08 4.39 17.94
C PHE A 445 0.06 3.72 18.88
N GLU A 446 -0.06 2.41 18.80
CA GLU A 446 -0.98 1.61 19.63
C GLU A 446 -0.62 1.71 21.12
N ALA A 447 0.67 1.64 21.45
CA ALA A 447 1.14 1.77 22.84
C ALA A 447 0.84 3.16 23.44
N ILE A 448 0.94 4.23 22.64
CA ILE A 448 0.68 5.61 23.09
C ILE A 448 -0.82 5.88 23.24
N HIS A 449 -1.61 5.41 22.29
CA HIS A 449 -3.04 5.71 22.24
C HIS A 449 -3.92 4.69 22.99
N GLY A 450 -3.37 3.52 23.32
CA GLY A 450 -4.11 2.44 24.03
C GLY A 450 -5.21 1.80 23.20
N CYS A 451 -5.08 1.82 21.88
CA CYS A 451 -6.05 1.21 20.97
C CYS A 451 -5.35 0.63 19.74
N PRO A 452 -5.79 -0.53 19.23
CA PRO A 452 -5.23 -1.14 18.03
C PRO A 452 -5.46 -0.23 16.81
N ASN A 453 -4.52 -0.23 15.89
CA ASN A 453 -4.64 0.43 14.59
C ASN A 453 -4.65 -0.60 13.48
N ASP A 454 -5.82 -1.14 13.18
CA ASP A 454 -6.03 -2.18 12.17
C ASP A 454 -5.59 -1.74 10.76
N ALA A 455 -5.50 -0.44 10.52
CA ALA A 455 -5.06 0.11 9.24
C ALA A 455 -3.54 0.06 9.05
N GLY A 456 -2.77 -0.01 10.14
CA GLY A 456 -1.33 0.19 10.13
C GLY A 456 -0.95 1.62 9.71
N ILE A 457 0.26 2.05 10.07
CA ILE A 457 0.78 3.38 9.73
C ILE A 457 1.65 3.30 8.48
N ASN A 458 1.21 3.96 7.40
CA ASN A 458 1.90 4.00 6.10
C ASN A 458 2.35 5.42 5.71
N HIS A 459 1.88 6.44 6.45
CA HIS A 459 2.18 7.84 6.19
C HIS A 459 2.22 8.65 7.50
N PRO A 460 3.16 9.61 7.65
CA PRO A 460 3.21 10.45 8.86
C PRO A 460 1.93 11.27 9.10
N ASN A 461 1.33 11.79 8.03
CA ASN A 461 0.09 12.55 8.14
C ASN A 461 -1.11 11.64 8.48
N GLN A 462 -1.09 10.36 8.12
CA GLN A 462 -2.03 9.37 8.61
C GLN A 462 -1.91 9.18 10.13
N TYR A 463 -0.68 8.98 10.64
CA TYR A 463 -0.42 8.89 12.08
C TYR A 463 -1.04 10.08 12.82
N PHE A 464 -0.77 11.29 12.33
CA PHE A 464 -1.34 12.52 12.88
C PHE A 464 -2.86 12.53 12.87
N SER A 465 -3.46 12.24 11.73
CA SER A 465 -4.90 12.20 11.52
C SER A 465 -5.59 11.22 12.48
N ASP A 466 -5.09 9.99 12.56
CA ASP A 466 -5.65 8.94 13.40
C ASP A 466 -5.46 9.26 14.89
N SER A 467 -4.32 9.84 15.27
CA SER A 467 -4.07 10.34 16.62
C SER A 467 -5.11 11.41 17.03
N GLN A 468 -5.34 12.40 16.16
CA GLN A 468 -6.31 13.46 16.41
C GLN A 468 -7.75 12.93 16.52
N LYS A 469 -8.13 11.92 15.72
CA LYS A 469 -9.45 11.25 15.82
C LYS A 469 -9.64 10.64 17.21
N ILE A 470 -8.65 9.89 17.67
CA ILE A 470 -8.70 9.22 18.97
C ILE A 470 -8.77 10.23 20.11
N LEU A 471 -7.96 11.28 20.09
CA LEU A 471 -7.96 12.30 21.13
C LEU A 471 -9.28 13.06 21.19
N LYS A 472 -9.85 13.44 20.04
CA LYS A 472 -11.17 14.08 19.97
C LYS A 472 -12.29 13.16 20.47
N SER A 473 -12.25 11.86 20.17
CA SER A 473 -13.24 10.90 20.66
C SER A 473 -13.16 10.72 22.18
N LYS A 474 -11.95 10.63 22.75
CA LYS A 474 -11.74 10.56 24.21
C LYS A 474 -12.29 11.80 24.93
N VAL A 475 -12.04 13.00 24.41
CA VAL A 475 -12.60 14.27 24.97
C VAL A 475 -14.11 14.29 24.89
N LYS A 476 -14.70 13.79 23.80
CA LYS A 476 -16.17 13.71 23.66
C LYS A 476 -16.80 12.73 24.66
N CYS A 477 -16.20 11.56 24.85
CA CYS A 477 -16.64 10.60 25.85
C CYS A 477 -16.55 11.16 27.28
N LEU A 478 -15.45 11.85 27.62
CA LEU A 478 -15.30 12.48 28.96
C LEU A 478 -16.35 13.57 29.19
N ARG A 479 -16.67 14.40 28.19
CA ARG A 479 -17.72 15.42 28.29
C ARG A 479 -19.10 14.79 28.50
N ILE A 480 -19.41 13.71 27.82
CA ILE A 480 -20.71 12.99 28.00
C ILE A 480 -20.76 12.37 29.39
N SER A 481 -19.68 11.75 29.86
CA SER A 481 -19.63 11.19 31.23
C SER A 481 -19.81 12.30 32.30
N PHE A 482 -19.19 13.46 32.13
CA PHE A 482 -19.36 14.60 33.05
C PHE A 482 -20.79 15.15 33.06
N LEU A 483 -21.43 15.22 31.88
CA LEU A 483 -22.84 15.64 31.79
C LEU A 483 -23.80 14.64 32.42
N VAL A 484 -23.52 13.34 32.25
CA VAL A 484 -24.34 12.27 32.87
C VAL A 484 -24.20 12.29 34.38
N THR A 485 -22.99 12.46 34.93
CA THR A 485 -22.75 12.57 36.37
C THR A 485 -23.43 13.82 36.94
N SER A 486 -23.31 14.97 36.28
CA SER A 486 -23.96 16.21 36.74
C SER A 486 -25.49 16.19 36.66
N VAL A 487 -26.09 15.39 35.79
CA VAL A 487 -27.55 15.17 35.73
C VAL A 487 -28.00 14.24 36.82
N ILE A 488 -27.23 13.20 37.16
CA ILE A 488 -27.53 12.26 38.25
C ILE A 488 -27.46 12.97 39.61
N ASP A 489 -26.50 13.87 39.82
CA ASP A 489 -26.37 14.65 41.06
C ASP A 489 -27.49 15.69 41.24
N LEU A 490 -28.23 16.06 40.21
CA LEU A 490 -29.38 16.96 40.26
C LEU A 490 -30.72 16.26 40.53
N GLU A 491 -30.84 14.94 40.31
CA GLU A 491 -32.08 14.19 40.45
C GLU A 491 -32.27 13.50 41.84
N PHE A 492 -31.23 13.42 42.68
CA PHE A 492 -31.32 12.80 44.01
C PHE A 492 -30.72 13.69 45.08
N PRO A 493 -31.53 14.50 45.82
CA PRO A 493 -31.03 15.16 47.01
C PRO A 493 -30.73 14.11 48.11
N PRO A 494 -29.77 14.35 49.00
CA PRO A 494 -29.36 13.39 50.03
C PRO A 494 -30.52 13.09 50.96
N ILE A 495 -30.84 11.81 51.15
CA ILE A 495 -31.83 11.32 52.09
C ILE A 495 -31.36 11.72 53.48
N SER A 496 -32.07 12.70 54.11
CA SER A 496 -31.87 13.09 55.50
C SER A 496 -32.23 11.92 56.40
N THR A 497 -31.28 11.45 57.19
CA THR A 497 -31.47 10.47 58.27
C THR A 497 -32.50 10.99 59.27
N VAL A 498 -33.66 10.34 59.31
CA VAL A 498 -34.71 10.56 60.38
C VAL A 498 -34.17 9.92 61.64
N HIS A 499 -33.89 10.76 62.66
CA HIS A 499 -33.68 10.31 64.04
C HIS A 499 -34.92 9.69 64.54
N SER A 500 -34.91 8.42 64.90
CA SER A 500 -35.93 7.72 65.68
C SER A 500 -35.85 8.25 67.14
N LEU A 501 -36.91 8.95 67.54
CA LEU A 501 -37.24 9.17 68.97
C LEU A 501 -38.03 7.92 69.42
N HIS A 502 -37.49 7.24 70.39
CA HIS A 502 -38.26 6.32 71.27
C HIS A 502 -38.64 7.03 72.55
N PRO A 503 -39.86 6.70 73.11
CA PRO A 503 -40.35 7.24 74.35
C PRO A 503 -39.68 6.65 75.57
#